data_6245fe95b571708fae9a0f93a3199abd
#
_entry.id   6245fe95b571708fae9a0f93a3199abd
#
_cell.length_a   1.000
_cell.length_b   1.000
_cell.length_c   1.000
_cell.angle_alpha   90.00
_cell.angle_beta   90.00
_cell.angle_gamma   90.00
#
_symmetry.space_group_name_H-M   'P 1'
#
loop_
_entity.id
_entity.type
_entity.pdbx_description
1 polymer ?
#
loop_
_entity_poly.entity_id
_entity_poly.type
_entity_poly.pdbx_seq_one_letter_code
_entity_poly.pdbx_strand_id
1 'polypeptide(L)'
;MKKSERASIVRILIDLIKADSVIDEGEMALYAKLKEDYNISREDEISASSITLADAVMSLSESSSQIRESLMNVFSDMTVSDGFCATQEAQLMLALIFCLKEEHVGMAEMYSIHEPDVLIEDNQVIYVEPAYDKNINADITSNYRAIDKELRLAGFNFIYIPYISSHYRNTDIKVFQEIAKFLAPTISEENLPSLIKHLQNVTTAEYCSEQLCNKLGMSNLRDVPPSLLVKISNTFVGDKLYTNFLRITIDNDVLPMAQEIVDVYTGMLSSDTRFVKNTEEAHGQFMYHGFYKQLFDIYVIQRGVRSGILIDLCKGMIILPELSMEIKGLHRRDKALYTLLLIESENGGLDFSLPQSAKAKRSYEQRIKSMQSKYNIIYEALNGDKSTSPKLDEPEIRRPIISNIRRCISKNREVLHNVDDYNVCKNSFDHFCVNLSLDNVSVIEYGSRNIETSLRKSQIYSRIKAIR
;
A
#
# COMPACT_ATOMS: atom_id res chain seq x y z
N MET A 1 21.92 3.52 -34.89
CA MET A 1 20.64 3.82 -34.25
C MET A 1 20.02 5.04 -34.91
N LYS A 2 18.72 5.00 -35.24
CA LYS A 2 18.00 6.11 -35.88
C LYS A 2 17.76 7.25 -34.89
N LYS A 3 17.51 8.50 -35.37
CA LYS A 3 17.21 9.65 -34.51
C LYS A 3 15.93 9.41 -33.72
N SER A 4 14.88 8.82 -34.31
CA SER A 4 13.63 8.46 -33.62
C SER A 4 13.87 7.47 -32.48
N GLU A 5 14.68 6.45 -32.69
CA GLU A 5 15.01 5.45 -31.66
C GLU A 5 15.71 6.09 -30.45
N ARG A 6 16.65 7.04 -30.67
CA ARG A 6 17.30 7.76 -29.57
C ARG A 6 16.33 8.61 -28.77
N ALA A 7 15.44 9.35 -29.43
CA ALA A 7 14.41 10.12 -28.76
C ALA A 7 13.45 9.21 -27.94
N SER A 8 13.10 8.03 -28.47
CA SER A 8 12.25 7.05 -27.78
C SER A 8 12.94 6.46 -26.54
N ILE A 9 14.25 6.15 -26.63
CA ILE A 9 15.03 5.68 -25.48
C ILE A 9 15.05 6.76 -24.38
N VAL A 10 15.35 8.01 -24.76
CA VAL A 10 15.36 9.14 -23.81
C VAL A 10 14.00 9.30 -23.13
N ARG A 11 12.91 9.19 -23.91
CA ARG A 11 11.55 9.29 -23.36
C ARG A 11 11.32 8.25 -22.29
N ILE A 12 11.59 6.98 -22.58
CA ILE A 12 11.37 5.87 -21.64
C ILE A 12 12.26 6.00 -20.40
N LEU A 13 13.53 6.35 -20.56
CA LEU A 13 14.43 6.57 -19.43
C LEU A 13 13.95 7.69 -18.52
N ILE A 14 13.48 8.81 -19.07
CA ILE A 14 12.94 9.93 -18.29
C ILE A 14 11.67 9.50 -17.56
N ASP A 15 10.81 8.70 -18.19
CA ASP A 15 9.56 8.23 -17.55
C ASP A 15 9.86 7.19 -16.46
N LEU A 16 10.89 6.36 -16.60
CA LEU A 16 11.39 5.47 -15.52
C LEU A 16 11.90 6.28 -14.33
N ILE A 17 12.84 7.21 -14.56
CA ILE A 17 13.40 8.07 -13.49
C ILE A 17 12.34 8.88 -12.74
N LYS A 18 11.21 9.19 -13.39
CA LYS A 18 10.12 9.96 -12.78
C LYS A 18 8.99 9.11 -12.24
N ALA A 19 9.04 7.78 -12.40
CA ALA A 19 7.92 6.91 -12.13
C ALA A 19 7.46 6.97 -10.67
N ASP A 20 8.38 6.97 -9.73
CA ASP A 20 8.12 7.03 -8.28
C ASP A 20 8.15 8.45 -7.70
N SER A 21 8.38 9.48 -8.54
CA SER A 21 8.51 10.89 -8.16
C SER A 21 9.74 11.21 -7.29
N VAL A 22 10.69 10.29 -7.18
CA VAL A 22 11.99 10.46 -6.50
C VAL A 22 13.07 10.37 -7.56
N ILE A 23 13.97 11.35 -7.63
CA ILE A 23 15.12 11.33 -8.54
C ILE A 23 16.36 11.01 -7.73
N ASP A 24 16.91 9.83 -7.94
CA ASP A 24 18.13 9.38 -7.24
C ASP A 24 19.42 9.78 -7.98
N GLU A 25 20.51 9.94 -7.21
CA GLU A 25 21.82 10.25 -7.79
C GLU A 25 22.36 9.12 -8.67
N GLY A 26 22.05 7.87 -8.36
CA GLY A 26 22.43 6.68 -9.10
C GLY A 26 21.77 6.64 -10.47
N GLU A 27 20.47 6.92 -10.55
CA GLU A 27 19.72 7.02 -11.81
C GLU A 27 20.28 8.12 -12.70
N MET A 28 20.56 9.30 -12.15
CA MET A 28 21.12 10.41 -12.91
C MET A 28 22.53 10.12 -13.41
N ALA A 29 23.34 9.42 -12.62
CA ALA A 29 24.68 9.00 -13.03
C ALA A 29 24.61 7.95 -14.17
N LEU A 30 23.70 6.99 -14.07
CA LEU A 30 23.46 6.00 -15.11
C LEU A 30 22.91 6.66 -16.39
N TYR A 31 21.96 7.57 -16.26
CA TYR A 31 21.43 8.35 -17.40
C TYR A 31 22.54 9.14 -18.11
N ALA A 32 23.43 9.80 -17.36
CA ALA A 32 24.57 10.55 -17.94
C ALA A 32 25.51 9.61 -18.72
N LYS A 33 25.81 8.43 -18.21
CA LYS A 33 26.60 7.41 -18.91
C LYS A 33 25.90 6.93 -20.19
N LEU A 34 24.60 6.63 -20.12
CA LEU A 34 23.82 6.19 -21.29
C LEU A 34 23.75 7.26 -22.38
N LYS A 35 23.75 8.56 -22.00
CA LYS A 35 23.87 9.65 -22.99
C LYS A 35 25.16 9.58 -23.79
N GLU A 36 26.27 9.23 -23.17
CA GLU A 36 27.56 9.06 -23.85
C GLU A 36 27.56 7.79 -24.72
N ASP A 37 27.12 6.66 -24.18
CA ASP A 37 27.13 5.37 -24.83
C ASP A 37 26.24 5.33 -26.10
N TYR A 38 25.10 5.98 -26.10
CA TYR A 38 24.13 6.06 -27.20
C TYR A 38 24.26 7.33 -28.06
N ASN A 39 25.22 8.22 -27.76
CA ASN A 39 25.40 9.52 -28.43
C ASN A 39 24.10 10.35 -28.43
N ILE A 40 23.42 10.43 -27.28
CA ILE A 40 22.18 11.19 -27.12
C ILE A 40 22.49 12.69 -27.11
N SER A 41 21.93 13.40 -28.07
CA SER A 41 22.09 14.84 -28.23
C SER A 41 20.99 15.61 -27.48
N ARG A 42 21.22 16.92 -27.24
CA ARG A 42 20.18 17.80 -26.74
C ARG A 42 18.92 17.86 -27.63
N GLU A 43 19.09 17.68 -28.95
CA GLU A 43 17.96 17.61 -29.87
C GLU A 43 17.13 16.35 -29.67
N ASP A 44 17.75 15.20 -29.31
CA ASP A 44 17.04 13.97 -29.00
C ASP A 44 16.22 14.14 -27.70
N GLU A 45 16.77 14.84 -26.68
CA GLU A 45 16.04 15.16 -25.44
C GLU A 45 14.83 16.10 -25.69
N ILE A 46 15.00 17.11 -26.54
CA ILE A 46 13.88 17.98 -26.94
C ILE A 46 12.83 17.18 -27.70
N SER A 47 13.24 16.29 -28.61
CA SER A 47 12.32 15.44 -29.37
C SER A 47 11.59 14.46 -28.44
N ALA A 48 12.25 13.90 -27.43
CA ALA A 48 11.67 13.02 -26.42
C ALA A 48 10.56 13.71 -25.62
N SER A 49 10.70 15.00 -25.30
CA SER A 49 9.67 15.76 -24.56
C SER A 49 8.39 16.01 -25.36
N SER A 50 8.40 15.77 -26.67
CA SER A 50 7.27 16.02 -27.56
C SER A 50 6.55 14.76 -28.06
N ILE A 51 7.01 13.58 -27.68
CA ILE A 51 6.38 12.30 -28.02
C ILE A 51 5.74 11.66 -26.79
N THR A 52 4.68 10.87 -27.02
CA THR A 52 4.06 10.10 -25.92
C THR A 52 4.87 8.86 -25.59
N LEU A 53 4.58 8.26 -24.43
CA LEU A 53 5.19 6.98 -24.06
C LEU A 53 4.79 5.87 -25.06
N ALA A 54 3.54 5.84 -25.49
CA ALA A 54 3.06 4.88 -26.50
C ALA A 54 3.82 5.01 -27.83
N ASP A 55 4.02 6.25 -28.33
CA ASP A 55 4.80 6.47 -29.56
C ASP A 55 6.25 6.02 -29.41
N ALA A 56 6.85 6.25 -28.24
CA ALA A 56 8.20 5.82 -27.95
C ALA A 56 8.34 4.29 -27.95
N VAL A 57 7.43 3.59 -27.27
CA VAL A 57 7.40 2.12 -27.21
C VAL A 57 7.15 1.53 -28.60
N MET A 58 6.18 2.08 -29.33
CA MET A 58 5.87 1.66 -30.71
C MET A 58 7.10 1.79 -31.62
N SER A 59 7.80 2.93 -31.58
CA SER A 59 9.02 3.16 -32.36
C SER A 59 10.12 2.14 -32.04
N LEU A 60 10.27 1.72 -30.78
CA LEU A 60 11.25 0.72 -30.38
C LEU A 60 10.81 -0.71 -30.67
N SER A 61 9.52 -1.01 -30.70
CA SER A 61 9.01 -2.34 -31.06
C SER A 61 9.31 -2.70 -32.51
N GLU A 62 9.47 -1.70 -33.40
CA GLU A 62 9.88 -1.87 -34.77
C GLU A 62 11.40 -2.07 -34.95
N SER A 63 12.20 -1.92 -33.90
CA SER A 63 13.65 -2.12 -33.95
C SER A 63 13.98 -3.61 -34.00
N SER A 64 15.23 -3.94 -34.37
CA SER A 64 15.69 -5.34 -34.41
C SER A 64 15.65 -5.99 -33.01
N SER A 65 15.41 -7.29 -32.95
CA SER A 65 15.41 -8.10 -31.72
C SER A 65 16.64 -7.83 -30.85
N GLN A 66 17.82 -7.78 -31.44
CA GLN A 66 19.06 -7.51 -30.71
C GLN A 66 19.10 -6.13 -30.06
N ILE A 67 18.53 -5.09 -30.71
CA ILE A 67 18.44 -3.76 -30.14
C ILE A 67 17.43 -3.79 -28.99
N ARG A 68 16.25 -4.39 -29.16
CA ARG A 68 15.23 -4.49 -28.13
C ARG A 68 15.76 -5.20 -26.90
N GLU A 69 16.45 -6.33 -27.04
CA GLU A 69 17.04 -7.08 -25.94
C GLU A 69 18.10 -6.26 -25.17
N SER A 70 18.98 -5.57 -25.91
CA SER A 70 19.96 -4.67 -25.29
C SER A 70 19.31 -3.54 -24.50
N LEU A 71 18.25 -2.94 -25.04
CA LEU A 71 17.49 -1.87 -24.37
C LEU A 71 16.73 -2.36 -23.14
N MET A 72 16.18 -3.58 -23.20
CA MET A 72 15.51 -4.16 -22.01
C MET A 72 16.48 -4.33 -20.83
N ASN A 73 17.73 -4.70 -21.07
CA ASN A 73 18.75 -4.74 -20.04
C ASN A 73 19.03 -3.35 -19.46
N VAL A 74 19.14 -2.33 -20.33
CA VAL A 74 19.35 -0.93 -19.91
C VAL A 74 18.20 -0.42 -19.07
N PHE A 75 16.96 -0.70 -19.47
CA PHE A 75 15.77 -0.29 -18.70
C PHE A 75 15.68 -1.01 -17.35
N SER A 76 16.01 -2.31 -17.33
CA SER A 76 16.08 -3.08 -16.09
C SER A 76 17.18 -2.56 -15.16
N ASP A 77 18.37 -2.24 -15.68
CA ASP A 77 19.45 -1.64 -14.87
C ASP A 77 19.06 -0.28 -14.29
N MET A 78 18.24 0.50 -15.03
CA MET A 78 17.75 1.80 -14.55
C MET A 78 16.83 1.62 -13.34
N THR A 79 15.87 0.70 -13.39
CA THR A 79 14.90 0.47 -12.30
C THR A 79 15.50 -0.11 -11.02
N VAL A 80 16.74 -0.58 -11.05
CA VAL A 80 17.44 -1.13 -9.87
C VAL A 80 18.71 -0.35 -9.52
N SER A 81 18.92 0.81 -10.15
CA SER A 81 20.15 1.59 -9.98
C SER A 81 20.34 2.14 -8.56
N ASP A 82 19.25 2.41 -7.85
CA ASP A 82 19.21 2.79 -6.42
C ASP A 82 19.13 1.58 -5.48
N GLY A 83 19.05 0.35 -6.03
CA GLY A 83 18.87 -0.91 -5.30
C GLY A 83 17.43 -1.21 -4.88
N PHE A 84 16.45 -0.50 -5.46
CA PHE A 84 15.04 -0.68 -5.18
C PHE A 84 14.21 -0.45 -6.44
N CYS A 85 13.29 -1.36 -6.77
CA CYS A 85 12.33 -1.18 -7.85
C CYS A 85 10.97 -0.80 -7.26
N ALA A 86 10.54 0.43 -7.47
CA ALA A 86 9.25 0.92 -7.02
C ALA A 86 8.09 0.27 -7.80
N THR A 87 6.88 0.29 -7.22
CA THR A 87 5.70 -0.29 -7.87
C THR A 87 5.37 0.38 -9.20
N GLN A 88 5.59 1.67 -9.33
CA GLN A 88 5.37 2.44 -10.56
C GLN A 88 6.40 2.09 -11.65
N GLU A 89 7.65 1.88 -11.27
CA GLU A 89 8.70 1.41 -12.18
C GLU A 89 8.41 -0.01 -12.65
N ALA A 90 8.01 -0.91 -11.73
CA ALA A 90 7.60 -2.27 -12.07
C ALA A 90 6.41 -2.30 -13.04
N GLN A 91 5.44 -1.39 -12.89
CA GLN A 91 4.32 -1.24 -13.85
C GLN A 91 4.80 -0.79 -15.21
N LEU A 92 5.72 0.17 -15.28
CA LEU A 92 6.29 0.61 -16.54
C LEU A 92 7.11 -0.50 -17.21
N MET A 93 7.92 -1.22 -16.43
CA MET A 93 8.67 -2.38 -16.91
C MET A 93 7.76 -3.51 -17.39
N LEU A 94 6.62 -3.76 -16.74
CA LEU A 94 5.60 -4.68 -17.22
C LEU A 94 5.19 -4.35 -18.66
N ALA A 95 4.90 -3.08 -18.93
CA ALA A 95 4.52 -2.65 -20.28
C ALA A 95 5.66 -2.80 -21.29
N LEU A 96 6.89 -2.45 -20.91
CA LEU A 96 8.06 -2.58 -21.78
C LEU A 96 8.34 -4.05 -22.11
N ILE A 97 8.21 -4.96 -21.15
CA ILE A 97 8.40 -6.40 -21.35
C ILE A 97 7.37 -6.94 -22.34
N PHE A 98 6.07 -6.65 -22.14
CA PHE A 98 5.02 -7.12 -23.04
C PHE A 98 5.09 -6.52 -24.44
N CYS A 99 5.59 -5.29 -24.59
CA CYS A 99 5.67 -4.65 -25.91
C CYS A 99 6.99 -4.88 -26.65
N LEU A 100 8.10 -5.14 -25.95
CA LEU A 100 9.44 -5.15 -26.59
C LEU A 100 10.13 -6.52 -26.61
N LYS A 101 9.80 -7.44 -25.68
CA LYS A 101 10.41 -8.78 -25.70
C LYS A 101 9.84 -9.63 -26.84
N GLU A 102 10.71 -10.44 -27.44
CA GLU A 102 10.39 -11.29 -28.61
C GLU A 102 9.22 -12.25 -28.36
N GLU A 103 9.15 -12.82 -27.16
CA GLU A 103 8.13 -13.78 -26.74
C GLU A 103 6.70 -13.19 -26.69
N HIS A 104 6.56 -11.87 -26.63
CA HIS A 104 5.29 -11.16 -26.53
C HIS A 104 4.96 -10.29 -27.75
N VAL A 105 5.80 -10.34 -28.79
CA VAL A 105 5.60 -9.50 -30.00
C VAL A 105 4.24 -9.72 -30.62
N GLY A 106 3.50 -8.62 -30.79
CA GLY A 106 2.16 -8.62 -31.36
C GLY A 106 1.02 -8.95 -30.38
N MET A 107 1.35 -9.34 -29.12
CA MET A 107 0.34 -9.62 -28.10
C MET A 107 -0.08 -8.38 -27.32
N ALA A 108 0.72 -7.35 -27.30
CA ALA A 108 0.46 -6.16 -26.51
C ALA A 108 0.79 -4.85 -27.23
N GLU A 109 0.06 -3.82 -26.88
CA GLU A 109 0.25 -2.46 -27.38
C GLU A 109 0.06 -1.44 -26.26
N MET A 110 0.76 -0.32 -26.35
CA MET A 110 0.56 0.82 -25.46
C MET A 110 -0.32 1.90 -26.09
N TYR A 111 -1.13 2.52 -25.25
CA TYR A 111 -1.96 3.68 -25.57
C TYR A 111 -1.64 4.82 -24.60
N SER A 112 -1.44 6.01 -25.11
CA SER A 112 -1.31 7.24 -24.33
C SER A 112 -2.52 8.12 -24.62
N ILE A 113 -3.42 8.25 -23.64
CA ILE A 113 -4.70 8.94 -23.79
C ILE A 113 -4.65 10.27 -23.05
N HIS A 114 -4.96 11.36 -23.75
CA HIS A 114 -5.06 12.68 -23.15
C HIS A 114 -6.40 12.82 -22.43
N GLU A 115 -6.37 13.07 -21.13
CA GLU A 115 -7.55 13.36 -20.29
C GLU A 115 -8.72 12.40 -20.55
N PRO A 116 -8.58 11.10 -20.20
CA PRO A 116 -9.68 10.17 -20.36
C PRO A 116 -10.88 10.55 -19.48
N ASP A 117 -12.10 10.40 -20.00
CA ASP A 117 -13.35 10.71 -19.29
C ASP A 117 -13.64 9.75 -18.11
N VAL A 118 -12.85 8.69 -17.95
CA VAL A 118 -12.97 7.72 -16.86
C VAL A 118 -11.66 7.65 -16.09
N LEU A 119 -11.75 7.79 -14.78
CA LEU A 119 -10.60 7.57 -13.89
C LEU A 119 -10.41 6.08 -13.66
N ILE A 120 -9.23 5.57 -14.05
CA ILE A 120 -8.80 4.21 -13.76
C ILE A 120 -7.65 4.28 -12.75
N GLU A 121 -7.76 3.47 -11.69
CA GLU A 121 -6.73 3.36 -10.65
C GLU A 121 -5.55 2.49 -11.13
N ASP A 122 -4.38 2.72 -10.57
CA ASP A 122 -3.13 2.06 -10.99
C ASP A 122 -3.12 0.55 -10.71
N ASN A 123 -4.03 0.08 -9.87
CA ASN A 123 -4.15 -1.33 -9.48
C ASN A 123 -5.32 -2.06 -10.16
N GLN A 124 -5.84 -1.55 -11.26
CA GLN A 124 -6.96 -2.16 -11.98
C GLN A 124 -6.50 -2.82 -13.28
N VAL A 125 -6.97 -4.07 -13.48
CA VAL A 125 -6.87 -4.82 -14.73
C VAL A 125 -8.29 -5.02 -15.26
N ILE A 126 -8.58 -4.42 -16.42
CA ILE A 126 -9.93 -4.34 -16.95
C ILE A 126 -10.04 -5.21 -18.20
N TYR A 127 -10.96 -6.17 -18.17
CA TYR A 127 -11.32 -6.92 -19.38
C TYR A 127 -12.28 -6.11 -20.24
N VAL A 128 -11.98 -6.01 -21.53
CA VAL A 128 -12.82 -5.39 -22.55
C VAL A 128 -12.85 -6.25 -23.82
N GLU A 129 -13.97 -6.18 -24.56
CA GLU A 129 -14.13 -6.88 -25.83
C GLU A 129 -14.93 -6.02 -26.84
N PRO A 130 -14.52 -5.94 -28.12
CA PRO A 130 -15.21 -5.17 -29.14
C PRO A 130 -16.46 -5.86 -29.67
N ALA A 131 -16.50 -7.17 -29.55
CA ALA A 131 -17.64 -8.03 -29.89
C ALA A 131 -17.70 -9.18 -28.89
N TYR A 132 -18.89 -9.76 -28.70
CA TYR A 132 -19.07 -10.86 -27.75
C TYR A 132 -18.30 -12.10 -28.16
N ASP A 133 -17.33 -12.49 -27.34
CA ASP A 133 -16.66 -13.78 -27.44
C ASP A 133 -17.23 -14.77 -26.42
N LYS A 134 -17.95 -15.79 -26.94
CA LYS A 134 -18.62 -16.77 -26.09
C LYS A 134 -17.65 -17.59 -25.23
N ASN A 135 -16.49 -17.94 -25.79
CA ASN A 135 -15.55 -18.85 -25.13
C ASN A 135 -14.82 -18.10 -24.00
N ILE A 136 -14.31 -16.91 -24.28
CA ILE A 136 -13.61 -16.08 -23.28
C ILE A 136 -14.55 -15.66 -22.16
N ASN A 137 -15.80 -15.25 -22.49
CA ASN A 137 -16.77 -14.90 -21.45
C ASN A 137 -17.19 -16.12 -20.61
N ALA A 138 -17.25 -17.32 -21.19
CA ALA A 138 -17.49 -18.54 -20.44
C ALA A 138 -16.31 -18.91 -19.53
N ASP A 139 -15.08 -18.72 -20.01
CA ASP A 139 -13.87 -18.89 -19.19
C ASP A 139 -13.86 -17.92 -18.01
N ILE A 140 -14.06 -16.62 -18.25
CA ILE A 140 -14.10 -15.60 -17.19
C ILE A 140 -15.17 -15.93 -16.15
N THR A 141 -16.39 -16.26 -16.56
CA THR A 141 -17.49 -16.56 -15.62
C THR A 141 -17.23 -17.82 -14.80
N SER A 142 -16.58 -18.82 -15.38
CA SER A 142 -16.23 -20.06 -14.70
C SER A 142 -15.04 -19.90 -13.74
N ASN A 143 -14.07 -19.10 -14.13
CA ASN A 143 -12.79 -18.96 -13.46
C ASN A 143 -12.61 -17.59 -12.76
N TYR A 144 -13.64 -16.75 -12.68
CA TYR A 144 -13.54 -15.37 -12.16
C TYR A 144 -12.77 -15.30 -10.83
N ARG A 145 -13.11 -16.18 -9.88
CA ARG A 145 -12.45 -16.19 -8.57
C ARG A 145 -10.97 -16.56 -8.64
N ALA A 146 -10.59 -17.40 -9.59
CA ALA A 146 -9.19 -17.78 -9.78
C ALA A 146 -8.41 -16.62 -10.41
N ILE A 147 -8.98 -15.96 -11.43
CA ILE A 147 -8.42 -14.80 -12.11
C ILE A 147 -8.26 -13.64 -11.12
N ASP A 148 -9.32 -13.29 -10.39
CA ASP A 148 -9.31 -12.21 -9.40
C ASP A 148 -8.29 -12.50 -8.28
N LYS A 149 -8.27 -13.75 -7.78
CA LYS A 149 -7.29 -14.17 -6.77
C LYS A 149 -5.86 -14.01 -7.28
N GLU A 150 -5.56 -14.47 -8.47
CA GLU A 150 -4.23 -14.38 -9.07
C GLU A 150 -3.77 -12.92 -9.19
N LEU A 151 -4.59 -12.06 -9.77
CA LEU A 151 -4.30 -10.64 -9.90
C LEU A 151 -4.14 -9.93 -8.55
N ARG A 152 -4.96 -10.30 -7.55
CA ARG A 152 -4.83 -9.75 -6.18
C ARG A 152 -3.51 -10.15 -5.49
N LEU A 153 -2.88 -11.25 -5.89
CA LEU A 153 -1.54 -11.61 -5.40
C LEU A 153 -0.50 -10.52 -5.69
N ALA A 154 -0.64 -9.84 -6.82
CA ALA A 154 0.19 -8.70 -7.19
C ALA A 154 -0.42 -7.34 -6.77
N GLY A 155 -1.56 -7.34 -6.10
CA GLY A 155 -2.27 -6.12 -5.68
C GLY A 155 -3.18 -5.51 -6.73
N PHE A 156 -3.44 -6.21 -7.86
CA PHE A 156 -4.38 -5.77 -8.87
C PHE A 156 -5.81 -6.22 -8.56
N ASN A 157 -6.79 -5.43 -8.99
CA ASN A 157 -8.20 -5.74 -8.95
C ASN A 157 -8.70 -6.07 -10.36
N PHE A 158 -9.39 -7.19 -10.51
CA PHE A 158 -9.96 -7.57 -11.80
C PHE A 158 -11.33 -6.95 -12.01
N ILE A 159 -11.49 -6.21 -13.11
CA ILE A 159 -12.76 -5.57 -13.52
C ILE A 159 -13.23 -6.21 -14.82
N TYR A 160 -14.35 -6.91 -14.73
CA TYR A 160 -14.95 -7.57 -15.88
C TYR A 160 -15.97 -6.67 -16.57
N ILE A 161 -15.66 -6.19 -17.78
CA ILE A 161 -16.55 -5.36 -18.61
C ILE A 161 -16.85 -6.13 -19.90
N PRO A 162 -17.91 -6.94 -19.94
CA PRO A 162 -18.29 -7.67 -21.16
C PRO A 162 -18.81 -6.72 -22.23
N TYR A 163 -18.97 -7.26 -23.45
CA TYR A 163 -19.51 -6.51 -24.58
C TYR A 163 -20.90 -5.91 -24.30
N ILE A 164 -21.81 -6.69 -23.72
CA ILE A 164 -23.18 -6.25 -23.40
C ILE A 164 -23.55 -6.53 -21.94
N SER A 165 -24.33 -5.63 -21.36
CA SER A 165 -24.78 -5.71 -19.95
C SER A 165 -25.60 -6.95 -19.59
N SER A 166 -26.25 -7.59 -20.58
CA SER A 166 -27.03 -8.81 -20.33
C SER A 166 -26.22 -9.97 -19.82
N HIS A 167 -24.90 -10.00 -20.05
CA HIS A 167 -24.00 -11.05 -19.54
C HIS A 167 -23.79 -10.97 -18.02
N TYR A 168 -24.07 -9.84 -17.41
CA TYR A 168 -24.00 -9.71 -15.95
C TYR A 168 -25.08 -10.51 -15.20
N ARG A 169 -26.16 -10.92 -15.84
CA ARG A 169 -27.30 -11.61 -15.17
C ARG A 169 -26.92 -12.89 -14.46
N ASN A 170 -25.90 -13.57 -14.96
CA ASN A 170 -25.43 -14.86 -14.42
C ASN A 170 -24.14 -14.72 -13.61
N THR A 171 -23.72 -13.51 -13.29
CA THR A 171 -22.46 -13.23 -12.62
C THR A 171 -22.64 -13.23 -11.10
N ASP A 172 -21.64 -13.66 -10.35
CA ASP A 172 -21.65 -13.65 -8.88
C ASP A 172 -21.83 -12.21 -8.34
N ILE A 173 -22.60 -12.05 -7.27
CA ILE A 173 -22.89 -10.76 -6.65
C ILE A 173 -21.62 -9.99 -6.24
N LYS A 174 -20.54 -10.70 -5.91
CA LYS A 174 -19.24 -10.07 -5.58
C LYS A 174 -18.62 -9.38 -6.78
N VAL A 175 -18.73 -9.97 -7.96
CA VAL A 175 -18.29 -9.36 -9.22
C VAL A 175 -19.03 -8.04 -9.47
N PHE A 176 -20.33 -8.04 -9.21
CA PHE A 176 -21.13 -6.82 -9.32
C PHE A 176 -20.72 -5.74 -8.32
N GLN A 177 -20.32 -6.12 -7.12
CA GLN A 177 -19.86 -5.15 -6.13
C GLN A 177 -18.62 -4.39 -6.61
N GLU A 178 -17.66 -5.10 -7.20
CA GLU A 178 -16.44 -4.47 -7.76
C GLU A 178 -16.78 -3.60 -8.98
N ILE A 179 -17.62 -4.10 -9.89
CA ILE A 179 -18.07 -3.34 -11.06
C ILE A 179 -18.86 -2.11 -10.64
N ALA A 180 -19.76 -2.23 -9.67
CA ALA A 180 -20.55 -1.12 -9.18
C ALA A 180 -19.68 -0.03 -8.54
N LYS A 181 -18.66 -0.40 -7.78
CA LYS A 181 -17.67 0.52 -7.22
C LYS A 181 -16.83 1.19 -8.31
N PHE A 182 -16.44 0.44 -9.33
CA PHE A 182 -15.72 0.99 -10.48
C PHE A 182 -16.55 2.00 -11.27
N LEU A 183 -17.82 1.68 -11.54
CA LEU A 183 -18.73 2.57 -12.29
C LEU A 183 -19.18 3.79 -11.48
N ALA A 184 -19.26 3.67 -10.16
CA ALA A 184 -19.71 4.70 -9.24
C ALA A 184 -18.84 4.73 -7.98
N PRO A 185 -17.58 5.23 -8.07
CA PRO A 185 -16.62 5.19 -6.97
C PRO A 185 -17.04 5.99 -5.74
N THR A 186 -17.96 6.94 -5.90
CA THR A 186 -18.50 7.77 -4.79
C THR A 186 -19.78 7.21 -4.18
N ILE A 187 -20.22 6.00 -4.61
CA ILE A 187 -21.46 5.41 -4.09
C ILE A 187 -21.31 5.05 -2.60
N SER A 188 -22.32 5.42 -1.81
CA SER A 188 -22.37 5.00 -0.41
C SER A 188 -22.68 3.51 -0.28
N GLU A 189 -22.20 2.86 0.79
CA GLU A 189 -22.48 1.45 1.06
C GLU A 189 -23.98 1.14 1.16
N GLU A 190 -24.80 2.10 1.60
CA GLU A 190 -26.25 1.99 1.67
C GLU A 190 -26.91 1.91 0.29
N ASN A 191 -26.38 2.61 -0.70
CA ASN A 191 -26.92 2.66 -2.07
C ASN A 191 -26.37 1.57 -2.99
N LEU A 192 -25.24 0.94 -2.61
CA LEU A 192 -24.58 -0.11 -3.39
C LEU A 192 -25.52 -1.29 -3.72
N PRO A 193 -26.34 -1.83 -2.80
CA PRO A 193 -27.29 -2.91 -3.12
C PRO A 193 -28.33 -2.51 -4.16
N SER A 194 -28.76 -1.25 -4.15
CA SER A 194 -29.72 -0.72 -5.13
C SER A 194 -29.12 -0.63 -6.52
N LEU A 195 -27.86 -0.17 -6.64
CA LEU A 195 -27.14 -0.14 -7.90
C LEU A 195 -26.90 -1.55 -8.44
N ILE A 196 -26.47 -2.50 -7.61
CA ILE A 196 -26.29 -3.90 -7.99
C ILE A 196 -27.59 -4.48 -8.55
N LYS A 197 -28.71 -4.27 -7.84
CA LYS A 197 -30.02 -4.74 -8.30
C LYS A 197 -30.43 -4.11 -9.64
N HIS A 198 -30.11 -2.83 -9.83
CA HIS A 198 -30.33 -2.16 -11.11
C HIS A 198 -29.52 -2.78 -12.23
N LEU A 199 -28.23 -2.99 -12.04
CA LEU A 199 -27.33 -3.61 -13.02
C LEU A 199 -27.77 -5.05 -13.37
N GLN A 200 -28.23 -5.83 -12.38
CA GLN A 200 -28.75 -7.19 -12.60
C GLN A 200 -30.07 -7.23 -13.39
N ASN A 201 -30.88 -6.18 -13.30
CA ASN A 201 -32.23 -6.13 -13.91
C ASN A 201 -32.28 -5.22 -15.15
N VAL A 202 -31.14 -4.76 -15.68
CA VAL A 202 -31.10 -4.01 -16.93
C VAL A 202 -31.75 -4.83 -18.04
N THR A 203 -32.81 -4.27 -18.61
CA THR A 203 -33.60 -4.96 -19.66
C THR A 203 -33.14 -4.60 -21.06
N THR A 204 -32.46 -3.45 -21.21
CA THR A 204 -31.86 -2.97 -22.47
C THR A 204 -30.42 -3.48 -22.55
N ALA A 205 -30.05 -4.08 -23.67
CA ALA A 205 -28.67 -4.44 -23.93
C ALA A 205 -27.86 -3.15 -24.14
N GLU A 206 -26.98 -2.84 -23.20
CA GLU A 206 -26.02 -1.74 -23.32
C GLU A 206 -24.65 -2.29 -23.70
N TYR A 207 -23.99 -1.62 -24.61
CA TYR A 207 -22.65 -1.98 -25.09
C TYR A 207 -21.59 -1.50 -24.10
N CYS A 208 -21.37 -2.23 -23.03
CA CYS A 208 -20.54 -1.79 -21.90
C CYS A 208 -19.09 -1.56 -22.28
N SER A 209 -18.44 -2.51 -22.98
CA SER A 209 -17.06 -2.36 -23.43
C SER A 209 -16.90 -1.20 -24.42
N GLU A 210 -17.83 -1.04 -25.36
CA GLU A 210 -17.79 0.07 -26.32
C GLU A 210 -17.91 1.42 -25.62
N GLN A 211 -18.82 1.55 -24.65
CA GLN A 211 -18.98 2.79 -23.89
C GLN A 211 -17.73 3.11 -23.08
N LEU A 212 -17.13 2.11 -22.43
CA LEU A 212 -15.87 2.30 -21.68
C LEU A 212 -14.74 2.73 -22.61
N CYS A 213 -14.55 2.03 -23.73
CA CYS A 213 -13.50 2.37 -24.71
C CYS A 213 -13.66 3.77 -25.29
N ASN A 214 -14.91 4.18 -25.58
CA ASN A 214 -15.19 5.54 -26.04
C ASN A 214 -14.83 6.60 -24.98
N LYS A 215 -15.17 6.36 -23.72
CA LYS A 215 -14.83 7.25 -22.59
C LYS A 215 -13.32 7.29 -22.30
N LEU A 216 -12.61 6.20 -22.58
CA LEU A 216 -11.16 6.16 -22.50
C LEU A 216 -10.47 6.81 -23.71
N GLY A 217 -11.22 7.24 -24.73
CA GLY A 217 -10.64 7.73 -25.98
C GLY A 217 -10.05 6.65 -26.89
N MET A 218 -10.37 5.39 -26.61
CA MET A 218 -9.88 4.21 -27.34
C MET A 218 -10.92 3.69 -28.35
N SER A 219 -11.58 4.58 -29.09
CA SER A 219 -12.65 4.22 -30.05
C SER A 219 -12.19 3.27 -31.17
N ASN A 220 -10.89 3.17 -31.40
CA ASN A 220 -10.30 2.29 -32.41
C ASN A 220 -10.26 0.80 -31.99
N LEU A 221 -10.69 0.48 -30.75
CA LEU A 221 -10.75 -0.91 -30.26
C LEU A 221 -11.85 -1.76 -30.91
N ARG A 222 -12.61 -1.21 -31.87
CA ARG A 222 -13.68 -1.96 -32.55
C ARG A 222 -13.22 -3.18 -33.33
N ASP A 223 -12.00 -3.15 -33.82
CA ASP A 223 -11.43 -4.20 -34.67
C ASP A 223 -10.34 -5.03 -33.97
N VAL A 224 -10.28 -4.94 -32.65
CA VAL A 224 -9.22 -5.59 -31.84
C VAL A 224 -9.81 -6.76 -31.08
N PRO A 225 -9.08 -7.87 -30.90
CA PRO A 225 -9.57 -9.02 -30.12
C PRO A 225 -9.81 -8.63 -28.65
N PRO A 226 -10.53 -9.48 -27.89
CA PRO A 226 -10.70 -9.35 -26.45
C PRO A 226 -9.37 -9.11 -25.74
N SER A 227 -9.35 -8.22 -24.78
CA SER A 227 -8.09 -7.74 -24.21
C SER A 227 -8.20 -7.42 -22.72
N LEU A 228 -7.06 -7.45 -22.03
CA LEU A 228 -6.89 -6.85 -20.72
C LEU A 228 -6.26 -5.45 -20.89
N LEU A 229 -6.85 -4.46 -20.24
CA LEU A 229 -6.30 -3.11 -20.11
C LEU A 229 -5.70 -2.94 -18.73
N VAL A 230 -4.43 -2.56 -18.66
CA VAL A 230 -3.71 -2.28 -17.41
C VAL A 230 -3.25 -0.83 -17.47
N LYS A 231 -3.61 -0.02 -16.47
CA LYS A 231 -3.05 1.33 -16.36
C LYS A 231 -1.60 1.24 -15.91
N ILE A 232 -0.72 1.93 -16.62
CA ILE A 232 0.72 1.86 -16.40
C ILE A 232 1.25 3.09 -15.66
N SER A 233 0.92 4.29 -16.16
CA SER A 233 1.45 5.54 -15.59
C SER A 233 0.66 6.74 -16.07
N ASN A 234 0.97 7.89 -15.48
CA ASN A 234 0.59 9.19 -16.01
C ASN A 234 1.86 9.95 -16.40
N THR A 235 1.93 10.49 -17.61
CA THR A 235 3.11 11.19 -18.12
C THR A 235 2.74 12.50 -18.79
N PHE A 236 3.65 13.47 -18.76
CA PHE A 236 3.48 14.75 -19.43
C PHE A 236 4.13 14.77 -20.80
N VAL A 237 3.44 15.34 -21.78
CA VAL A 237 3.99 15.71 -23.11
C VAL A 237 3.74 17.21 -23.28
N GLY A 238 4.77 18.01 -23.15
CA GLY A 238 4.60 19.45 -22.96
C GLY A 238 3.79 19.76 -21.72
N ASP A 239 2.69 20.50 -21.87
CA ASP A 239 1.78 20.87 -20.77
C ASP A 239 0.60 19.90 -20.59
N LYS A 240 0.53 18.85 -21.40
CA LYS A 240 -0.61 17.94 -21.44
C LYS A 240 -0.31 16.67 -20.66
N LEU A 241 -1.24 16.28 -19.78
CA LEU A 241 -1.19 15.03 -19.05
C LEU A 241 -1.79 13.89 -19.88
N TYR A 242 -1.07 12.79 -19.98
CA TYR A 242 -1.51 11.56 -20.64
C TYR A 242 -1.55 10.42 -19.64
N THR A 243 -2.62 9.63 -19.70
CA THR A 243 -2.71 8.35 -19.01
C THR A 243 -2.29 7.25 -19.97
N ASN A 244 -1.35 6.42 -19.56
CA ASN A 244 -0.79 5.33 -20.35
C ASN A 244 -1.41 3.99 -19.95
N PHE A 245 -1.85 3.23 -20.94
CA PHE A 245 -2.45 1.91 -20.80
C PHE A 245 -1.67 0.88 -21.59
N LEU A 246 -1.44 -0.27 -20.98
CA LEU A 246 -1.03 -1.49 -21.66
C LEU A 246 -2.30 -2.26 -22.04
N ARG A 247 -2.48 -2.58 -23.33
CA ARG A 247 -3.49 -3.50 -23.81
C ARG A 247 -2.81 -4.83 -24.14
N ILE A 248 -3.30 -5.91 -23.55
CA ILE A 248 -2.81 -7.27 -23.79
C ILE A 248 -3.94 -8.07 -24.42
N THR A 249 -3.72 -8.60 -25.61
CA THR A 249 -4.69 -9.43 -26.35
C THR A 249 -4.85 -10.79 -25.67
N ILE A 250 -6.07 -11.28 -25.61
CA ILE A 250 -6.41 -12.61 -25.08
C ILE A 250 -6.82 -13.51 -26.25
N ASP A 251 -6.09 -14.60 -26.44
CA ASP A 251 -6.40 -15.56 -27.49
C ASP A 251 -7.46 -16.57 -27.07
N ASN A 252 -7.36 -17.18 -25.89
CA ASN A 252 -8.26 -18.23 -25.43
C ASN A 252 -8.65 -18.10 -23.95
N ASP A 253 -7.69 -18.18 -23.04
CA ASP A 253 -7.93 -18.27 -21.60
C ASP A 253 -7.38 -17.02 -20.87
N VAL A 254 -8.16 -16.47 -19.94
CA VAL A 254 -7.78 -15.26 -19.20
C VAL A 254 -6.86 -15.58 -18.01
N LEU A 255 -7.06 -16.74 -17.37
CA LEU A 255 -6.28 -17.09 -16.18
C LEU A 255 -4.77 -17.23 -16.45
N PRO A 256 -4.29 -17.91 -17.51
CA PRO A 256 -2.86 -17.95 -17.83
C PRO A 256 -2.28 -16.57 -18.09
N MET A 257 -3.01 -15.69 -18.78
CA MET A 257 -2.56 -14.31 -19.02
C MET A 257 -2.50 -13.51 -17.72
N ALA A 258 -3.46 -13.68 -16.81
CA ALA A 258 -3.41 -13.05 -15.50
C ALA A 258 -2.20 -13.52 -14.69
N GLN A 259 -1.86 -14.81 -14.74
CA GLN A 259 -0.66 -15.37 -14.11
C GLN A 259 0.60 -14.78 -14.71
N GLU A 260 0.69 -14.65 -16.01
CA GLU A 260 1.84 -14.07 -16.69
C GLU A 260 2.05 -12.59 -16.34
N ILE A 261 0.97 -11.79 -16.27
CA ILE A 261 1.02 -10.41 -15.77
C ILE A 261 1.61 -10.37 -14.35
N VAL A 262 1.11 -11.25 -13.47
CA VAL A 262 1.55 -11.32 -12.08
C VAL A 262 3.02 -11.74 -11.99
N ASP A 263 3.43 -12.75 -12.74
CA ASP A 263 4.80 -13.25 -12.73
C ASP A 263 5.80 -12.20 -13.23
N VAL A 264 5.49 -11.53 -14.32
CA VAL A 264 6.34 -10.44 -14.86
C VAL A 264 6.43 -9.28 -13.88
N TYR A 265 5.30 -8.81 -13.37
CA TYR A 265 5.26 -7.67 -12.44
C TYR A 265 5.98 -7.96 -11.12
N THR A 266 5.66 -9.10 -10.50
CA THR A 266 6.29 -9.48 -9.22
C THR A 266 7.74 -9.89 -9.36
N GLY A 267 8.13 -10.41 -10.53
CA GLY A 267 9.52 -10.68 -10.89
C GLY A 267 10.38 -9.42 -10.86
N MET A 268 9.84 -8.27 -11.27
CA MET A 268 10.53 -6.98 -11.14
C MET A 268 10.66 -6.53 -9.69
N LEU A 269 9.58 -6.63 -8.92
CA LEU A 269 9.59 -6.29 -7.49
C LEU A 269 10.53 -7.20 -6.68
N SER A 270 10.69 -8.47 -7.06
CA SER A 270 11.61 -9.41 -6.40
C SER A 270 13.08 -9.09 -6.64
N SER A 271 13.40 -8.24 -7.59
CA SER A 271 14.76 -7.72 -7.81
C SER A 271 15.16 -6.63 -6.80
N ASP A 272 14.25 -6.16 -5.94
CA ASP A 272 14.58 -5.26 -4.82
C ASP A 272 15.57 -5.94 -3.88
N THR A 273 16.81 -5.47 -3.89
CA THR A 273 17.89 -6.02 -3.08
C THR A 273 17.62 -5.95 -1.58
N ARG A 274 16.88 -4.95 -1.10
CA ARG A 274 16.49 -4.84 0.32
C ARG A 274 15.52 -5.94 0.71
N PHE A 275 14.58 -6.23 -0.16
CA PHE A 275 13.61 -7.29 0.07
C PHE A 275 14.28 -8.67 0.01
N VAL A 276 15.08 -8.93 -1.02
CA VAL A 276 15.84 -10.19 -1.18
C VAL A 276 16.72 -10.43 0.05
N LYS A 277 17.49 -9.42 0.48
CA LYS A 277 18.33 -9.51 1.65
C LYS A 277 17.55 -9.81 2.92
N ASN A 278 16.45 -9.09 3.15
CA ASN A 278 15.60 -9.33 4.32
C ASN A 278 14.97 -10.73 4.31
N THR A 279 14.62 -11.24 3.13
CA THR A 279 14.03 -12.57 2.97
C THR A 279 15.06 -13.67 3.18
N GLU A 280 16.26 -13.50 2.66
CA GLU A 280 17.38 -14.43 2.86
C GLU A 280 17.80 -14.50 4.32
N GLU A 281 17.97 -13.36 4.98
CA GLU A 281 18.29 -13.28 6.42
C GLU A 281 17.20 -13.95 7.29
N ALA A 282 15.95 -13.89 6.84
CA ALA A 282 14.84 -14.44 7.59
C ALA A 282 14.59 -15.92 7.36
N HIS A 283 14.72 -16.45 6.12
CA HIS A 283 14.27 -17.81 5.75
C HIS A 283 15.03 -18.50 4.61
N GLY A 284 16.06 -17.89 4.06
CA GLY A 284 16.98 -18.56 3.14
C GLY A 284 16.45 -19.04 1.79
N GLN A 285 15.17 -19.03 1.50
CA GLN A 285 14.61 -19.57 0.25
C GLN A 285 13.24 -19.03 -0.13
N PHE A 286 12.94 -17.81 0.22
CA PHE A 286 11.61 -17.26 -0.03
C PHE A 286 11.54 -16.48 -1.34
N MET A 287 12.32 -16.85 -2.30
CA MET A 287 12.33 -16.28 -3.64
C MET A 287 11.34 -17.04 -4.50
N TYR A 288 10.17 -16.50 -4.66
CA TYR A 288 9.17 -17.12 -5.50
C TYR A 288 8.51 -16.11 -6.43
N HIS A 289 8.64 -16.37 -7.72
CA HIS A 289 7.97 -15.58 -8.75
C HIS A 289 6.45 -15.71 -8.60
N GLY A 290 5.71 -14.64 -8.81
CA GLY A 290 4.27 -14.63 -8.84
C GLY A 290 3.56 -14.45 -7.50
N PHE A 291 4.12 -14.94 -6.41
CA PHE A 291 3.49 -14.85 -5.07
C PHE A 291 4.19 -13.90 -4.12
N TYR A 292 5.17 -13.20 -4.62
CA TYR A 292 6.10 -12.41 -3.86
C TYR A 292 5.43 -11.45 -2.87
N LYS A 293 4.59 -10.55 -3.35
CA LYS A 293 3.95 -9.54 -2.49
C LYS A 293 3.04 -10.18 -1.46
N GLN A 294 2.20 -11.14 -1.88
CA GLN A 294 1.27 -11.79 -0.98
C GLN A 294 1.99 -12.69 0.04
N LEU A 295 3.02 -13.41 -0.37
CA LEU A 295 3.82 -14.21 0.56
C LEU A 295 4.59 -13.30 1.52
N PHE A 296 5.05 -12.13 1.07
CA PHE A 296 5.64 -11.14 1.95
C PHE A 296 4.61 -10.58 2.93
N ASP A 297 3.41 -10.24 2.46
CA ASP A 297 2.32 -9.79 3.32
C ASP A 297 1.92 -10.87 4.34
N ILE A 298 1.79 -12.14 3.90
CA ILE A 298 1.54 -13.28 4.80
C ILE A 298 2.69 -13.45 5.79
N TYR A 299 3.93 -13.33 5.35
CA TYR A 299 5.10 -13.43 6.20
C TYR A 299 5.18 -12.29 7.23
N VAL A 300 4.92 -11.07 6.79
CA VAL A 300 4.82 -9.90 7.68
C VAL A 300 3.69 -10.08 8.67
N ILE A 301 2.52 -10.56 8.21
CA ILE A 301 1.37 -10.88 9.07
C ILE A 301 1.73 -11.98 10.07
N GLN A 302 2.39 -13.06 9.66
CA GLN A 302 2.78 -14.16 10.56
C GLN A 302 3.80 -13.73 11.60
N ARG A 303 4.74 -12.86 11.28
CA ARG A 303 5.71 -12.29 12.22
C ARG A 303 5.22 -11.04 12.91
N GLY A 304 4.18 -10.43 12.37
CA GLY A 304 3.64 -9.17 12.80
C GLY A 304 4.51 -7.98 12.40
N VAL A 305 3.90 -6.81 12.42
CA VAL A 305 4.57 -5.54 12.15
C VAL A 305 5.13 -4.99 13.46
N ARG A 306 6.39 -4.55 13.46
CA ARG A 306 6.91 -3.71 14.54
C ARG A 306 6.35 -2.32 14.37
N SER A 307 5.49 -1.90 15.26
CA SER A 307 4.91 -0.58 15.24
C SER A 307 5.39 0.24 16.44
N GLY A 308 5.56 1.54 16.24
CA GLY A 308 5.60 2.48 17.34
C GLY A 308 4.22 2.58 18.01
N ILE A 309 4.13 3.44 19.02
CA ILE A 309 2.87 3.86 19.62
C ILE A 309 2.74 5.36 19.47
N LEU A 310 1.65 5.80 18.86
CA LEU A 310 1.26 7.20 18.81
C LEU A 310 0.12 7.46 19.80
N ILE A 311 0.35 8.35 20.76
CA ILE A 311 -0.65 8.79 21.75
C ILE A 311 -1.20 10.13 21.28
N ASP A 312 -2.39 10.12 20.71
CA ASP A 312 -3.09 11.34 20.32
C ASP A 312 -3.95 11.84 21.50
N LEU A 313 -3.42 12.79 22.25
CA LEU A 313 -4.12 13.37 23.41
C LEU A 313 -5.29 14.26 22.98
N CYS A 314 -5.24 14.83 21.76
CA CYS A 314 -6.30 15.69 21.24
C CYS A 314 -7.57 14.87 20.93
N LYS A 315 -7.39 13.71 20.31
CA LYS A 315 -8.49 12.79 19.97
C LYS A 315 -8.73 11.74 21.05
N GLY A 316 -7.84 11.64 22.04
CA GLY A 316 -7.89 10.61 23.07
C GLY A 316 -7.72 9.20 22.51
N MET A 317 -6.82 9.00 21.58
CA MET A 317 -6.59 7.73 20.88
C MET A 317 -5.18 7.20 21.13
N ILE A 318 -5.03 5.87 21.11
CA ILE A 318 -3.73 5.20 21.04
C ILE A 318 -3.69 4.44 19.73
N ILE A 319 -2.73 4.77 18.90
CA ILE A 319 -2.63 4.34 17.51
C ILE A 319 -1.33 3.56 17.32
N LEU A 320 -1.36 2.57 16.46
CA LEU A 320 -0.21 1.85 15.91
C LEU A 320 0.05 2.45 14.51
N PRO A 321 0.99 3.41 14.37
CA PRO A 321 1.11 4.21 13.15
C PRO A 321 1.46 3.37 11.92
N GLU A 322 2.36 2.38 12.02
CA GLU A 322 2.77 1.54 10.90
C GLU A 322 1.64 0.61 10.41
N LEU A 323 0.63 0.39 11.26
CA LEU A 323 -0.58 -0.36 10.91
C LEU A 323 -1.76 0.56 10.58
N SER A 324 -1.60 1.88 10.72
CA SER A 324 -2.69 2.88 10.61
C SER A 324 -3.93 2.50 11.44
N MET A 325 -3.73 1.91 12.62
CA MET A 325 -4.79 1.27 13.40
C MET A 325 -4.85 1.78 14.84
N GLU A 326 -6.07 2.11 15.32
CA GLU A 326 -6.31 2.40 16.74
C GLU A 326 -6.40 1.11 17.56
N ILE A 327 -5.81 1.10 18.77
CA ILE A 327 -6.04 0.05 19.76
C ILE A 327 -7.43 0.24 20.37
N LYS A 328 -8.41 -0.43 19.77
CA LYS A 328 -9.82 -0.30 20.15
C LYS A 328 -10.15 -0.94 21.51
N GLY A 329 -11.16 -0.37 22.19
CA GLY A 329 -11.67 -0.91 23.44
C GLY A 329 -10.97 -0.43 24.71
N LEU A 330 -9.95 0.43 24.58
CA LEU A 330 -9.35 1.13 25.70
C LEU A 330 -10.23 2.35 26.09
N HIS A 331 -10.74 2.35 27.30
CA HIS A 331 -11.39 3.52 27.88
C HIS A 331 -10.35 4.58 28.28
N ARG A 332 -10.78 5.80 28.53
CA ARG A 332 -9.89 6.89 28.96
C ARG A 332 -8.99 6.51 30.14
N ARG A 333 -9.55 5.87 31.16
CA ARG A 333 -8.81 5.38 32.34
C ARG A 333 -7.71 4.37 31.98
N ASP A 334 -7.98 3.53 30.99
CA ASP A 334 -7.05 2.49 30.55
C ASP A 334 -5.92 3.15 29.75
N LYS A 335 -6.25 4.09 28.85
CA LYS A 335 -5.29 4.87 28.05
C LYS A 335 -4.36 5.68 28.96
N ALA A 336 -4.90 6.30 30.02
CA ALA A 336 -4.10 7.05 30.98
C ALA A 336 -3.12 6.17 31.75
N LEU A 337 -3.56 4.99 32.23
CA LEU A 337 -2.65 4.06 32.91
C LEU A 337 -1.62 3.47 31.98
N TYR A 338 -2.01 3.13 30.75
CA TYR A 338 -1.07 2.60 29.76
C TYR A 338 0.03 3.60 29.39
N THR A 339 -0.35 4.86 29.18
CA THR A 339 0.61 5.95 28.94
C THR A 339 1.56 6.12 30.14
N LEU A 340 1.04 6.06 31.36
CA LEU A 340 1.88 6.14 32.57
C LEU A 340 2.84 4.96 32.68
N LEU A 341 2.39 3.74 32.37
CA LEU A 341 3.20 2.55 32.36
C LEU A 341 4.36 2.66 31.33
N LEU A 342 4.08 3.16 30.11
CA LEU A 342 5.11 3.44 29.11
C LEU A 342 6.18 4.39 29.67
N ILE A 343 5.77 5.51 30.24
CA ILE A 343 6.69 6.54 30.77
C ILE A 343 7.53 6.01 31.93
N GLU A 344 6.94 5.24 32.83
CA GLU A 344 7.61 4.76 34.03
C GLU A 344 8.39 3.44 33.83
N SER A 345 8.22 2.76 32.69
CA SER A 345 8.94 1.52 32.40
C SER A 345 10.46 1.69 32.46
N GLU A 346 10.98 2.82 31.98
CA GLU A 346 12.42 3.14 32.06
C GLU A 346 12.89 3.54 33.50
N ASN A 347 11.96 3.85 34.38
CA ASN A 347 12.24 4.19 35.77
C ASN A 347 12.04 2.99 36.72
N GLY A 348 11.98 1.78 36.17
CA GLY A 348 11.78 0.55 36.94
C GLY A 348 10.31 0.14 37.09
N GLY A 349 9.38 0.77 36.37
CA GLY A 349 7.96 0.43 36.38
C GLY A 349 7.18 0.98 37.58
N LEU A 350 5.90 0.59 37.66
CA LEU A 350 4.98 1.00 38.73
C LEU A 350 4.91 -0.08 39.81
N ASP A 351 5.35 0.28 41.03
CA ASP A 351 5.31 -0.59 42.19
C ASP A 351 4.04 -0.35 43.03
N PHE A 352 3.16 -1.33 43.01
CA PHE A 352 1.91 -1.36 43.84
C PHE A 352 2.00 -2.34 44.98
N SER A 353 3.18 -2.83 45.35
CA SER A 353 3.36 -3.75 46.48
C SER A 353 2.93 -3.09 47.82
N LEU A 354 2.20 -3.83 48.61
CA LEU A 354 1.75 -3.36 49.93
C LEU A 354 2.90 -3.29 50.93
N PRO A 355 2.92 -2.32 51.83
CA PRO A 355 3.98 -2.21 52.83
C PRO A 355 3.93 -3.36 53.84
N GLN A 356 5.07 -3.98 54.08
CA GLN A 356 5.20 -5.08 55.02
C GLN A 356 5.51 -4.62 56.48
N SER A 357 5.77 -3.33 56.68
CA SER A 357 6.07 -2.75 58.00
C SER A 357 5.54 -1.29 58.12
N ALA A 358 5.40 -0.87 59.38
CA ALA A 358 4.96 0.51 59.67
C ALA A 358 5.93 1.59 59.13
N LYS A 359 7.24 1.28 59.07
CA LYS A 359 8.23 2.17 58.45
C LYS A 359 8.06 2.29 56.94
N ALA A 360 7.72 1.18 56.27
CA ALA A 360 7.45 1.15 54.85
C ALA A 360 6.15 1.85 54.42
N LYS A 361 5.22 2.08 55.36
CA LYS A 361 3.92 2.68 55.08
C LYS A 361 4.04 4.12 54.56
N ARG A 362 4.91 4.95 55.16
CA ARG A 362 5.12 6.33 54.68
C ARG A 362 5.69 6.38 53.27
N SER A 363 6.68 5.53 52.98
CA SER A 363 7.27 5.42 51.62
C SER A 363 6.21 4.94 50.61
N TYR A 364 5.39 3.99 50.97
CA TYR A 364 4.26 3.51 50.18
C TYR A 364 3.26 4.65 49.88
N GLU A 365 2.83 5.39 50.89
CA GLU A 365 1.88 6.49 50.75
C GLU A 365 2.42 7.58 49.84
N GLN A 366 3.71 7.94 49.96
CA GLN A 366 4.36 8.91 49.08
C GLN A 366 4.43 8.39 47.64
N ARG A 367 4.82 7.15 47.45
CA ARG A 367 4.91 6.53 46.13
C ARG A 367 3.55 6.49 45.43
N ILE A 368 2.52 6.03 46.10
CA ILE A 368 1.15 5.98 45.58
C ILE A 368 0.65 7.39 45.26
N LYS A 369 0.89 8.36 46.12
CA LYS A 369 0.48 9.76 45.92
C LYS A 369 1.19 10.34 44.69
N SER A 370 2.49 10.06 44.49
CA SER A 370 3.24 10.47 43.29
C SER A 370 2.65 9.83 42.05
N MET A 371 2.43 8.51 42.05
CA MET A 371 1.84 7.79 40.91
C MET A 371 0.44 8.31 40.58
N GLN A 372 -0.40 8.54 41.57
CA GLN A 372 -1.74 9.08 41.36
C GLN A 372 -1.68 10.50 40.76
N SER A 373 -0.75 11.32 41.22
CA SER A 373 -0.57 12.67 40.66
C SER A 373 -0.13 12.64 39.17
N LYS A 374 0.80 11.75 38.81
CA LYS A 374 1.24 11.54 37.45
C LYS A 374 0.08 11.01 36.58
N TYR A 375 -0.65 10.04 37.06
CA TYR A 375 -1.84 9.49 36.39
C TYR A 375 -2.89 10.55 36.12
N ASN A 376 -3.18 11.40 37.12
CA ASN A 376 -4.18 12.47 36.99
C ASN A 376 -3.80 13.47 35.88
N ILE A 377 -2.51 13.81 35.73
CA ILE A 377 -2.03 14.69 34.65
C ILE A 377 -2.35 14.08 33.28
N ILE A 378 -2.12 12.78 33.10
CA ILE A 378 -2.40 12.10 31.82
C ILE A 378 -3.89 11.99 31.60
N TYR A 379 -4.63 11.67 32.66
CA TYR A 379 -6.10 11.54 32.63
C TYR A 379 -6.77 12.85 32.22
N GLU A 380 -6.31 13.98 32.77
CA GLU A 380 -6.76 15.33 32.39
C GLU A 380 -6.36 15.67 30.95
N ALA A 381 -5.13 15.32 30.53
CA ALA A 381 -4.67 15.52 29.14
C ALA A 381 -5.50 14.74 28.12
N LEU A 382 -6.10 13.64 28.52
CA LEU A 382 -7.08 12.85 27.75
C LEU A 382 -8.53 13.35 27.91
N ASN A 383 -8.74 14.60 28.33
CA ASN A 383 -10.05 15.22 28.58
C ASN A 383 -10.86 14.56 29.73
N GLY A 384 -10.17 13.99 30.71
CA GLY A 384 -10.80 13.48 31.94
C GLY A 384 -10.96 14.55 33.01
N ASP A 385 -12.02 14.44 33.82
CA ASP A 385 -12.17 15.27 35.00
C ASP A 385 -11.39 14.63 36.15
N LYS A 386 -10.51 15.39 36.82
CA LYS A 386 -9.71 14.94 37.95
C LYS A 386 -10.55 14.42 39.11
N SER A 387 -11.75 14.98 39.30
CA SER A 387 -12.69 14.56 40.37
C SER A 387 -13.19 13.12 40.16
N THR A 388 -13.24 12.64 38.90
CA THR A 388 -13.70 11.30 38.53
C THR A 388 -12.52 10.34 38.22
N SER A 389 -11.30 10.79 38.50
CA SER A 389 -10.10 9.98 38.22
C SER A 389 -10.09 8.73 39.12
N PRO A 390 -9.89 7.53 38.52
CA PRO A 390 -9.76 6.28 39.27
C PRO A 390 -8.61 6.32 40.27
N LYS A 391 -8.85 5.78 41.46
CA LYS A 391 -7.83 5.65 42.50
C LYS A 391 -6.98 4.39 42.23
N LEU A 392 -5.70 4.59 41.93
CA LEU A 392 -4.80 3.49 41.61
C LEU A 392 -4.33 2.67 42.83
N ASP A 393 -4.48 3.20 44.06
CA ASP A 393 -4.18 2.49 45.30
C ASP A 393 -5.17 1.36 45.57
N GLU A 394 -6.40 1.44 45.05
CA GLU A 394 -7.43 0.45 45.21
C GLU A 394 -7.26 -0.71 44.23
N PRO A 395 -6.87 -1.93 44.67
CA PRO A 395 -6.64 -3.07 43.75
C PRO A 395 -7.88 -3.44 42.92
N GLU A 396 -9.08 -3.25 43.49
CA GLU A 396 -10.37 -3.56 42.86
C GLU A 396 -10.65 -2.64 41.66
N ILE A 397 -10.15 -1.41 41.69
CA ILE A 397 -10.24 -0.46 40.59
C ILE A 397 -9.11 -0.70 39.56
N ARG A 398 -7.87 -0.91 40.05
CA ARG A 398 -6.68 -1.06 39.19
C ARG A 398 -6.67 -2.36 38.40
N ARG A 399 -7.03 -3.51 39.02
CA ARG A 399 -6.97 -4.83 38.33
C ARG A 399 -7.85 -4.91 37.10
N PRO A 400 -9.11 -4.43 37.08
CA PRO A 400 -9.90 -4.39 35.86
C PRO A 400 -9.30 -3.53 34.74
N ILE A 401 -8.66 -2.40 35.07
CA ILE A 401 -7.98 -1.52 34.12
C ILE A 401 -6.84 -2.27 33.45
N ILE A 402 -5.93 -2.86 34.24
CA ILE A 402 -4.79 -3.65 33.71
C ILE A 402 -5.29 -4.84 32.87
N SER A 403 -6.31 -5.53 33.34
CA SER A 403 -6.89 -6.66 32.61
C SER A 403 -7.49 -6.23 31.27
N ASN A 404 -8.17 -5.07 31.21
CA ASN A 404 -8.71 -4.55 29.97
C ASN A 404 -7.60 -4.12 28.99
N ILE A 405 -6.54 -3.45 29.49
CA ILE A 405 -5.38 -3.10 28.66
C ILE A 405 -4.78 -4.36 28.02
N ARG A 406 -4.49 -5.37 28.82
CA ARG A 406 -3.94 -6.66 28.36
C ARG A 406 -4.82 -7.29 27.29
N ARG A 407 -6.14 -7.34 27.53
CA ARG A 407 -7.09 -7.92 26.59
C ARG A 407 -7.12 -7.14 25.26
N CYS A 408 -7.14 -5.80 25.31
CA CYS A 408 -7.20 -4.98 24.11
C CYS A 408 -5.91 -5.05 23.29
N ILE A 409 -4.74 -5.11 23.93
CA ILE A 409 -3.45 -5.28 23.24
C ILE A 409 -3.34 -6.68 22.64
N SER A 410 -3.69 -7.73 23.42
CA SER A 410 -3.62 -9.12 22.95
C SER A 410 -4.51 -9.43 21.74
N LYS A 411 -5.56 -8.63 21.49
CA LYS A 411 -6.37 -8.74 20.28
C LYS A 411 -5.60 -8.44 18.99
N ASN A 412 -4.47 -7.74 19.09
CA ASN A 412 -3.62 -7.38 17.98
C ASN A 412 -2.46 -8.38 17.76
N ARG A 413 -2.52 -9.57 18.40
CA ARG A 413 -1.48 -10.61 18.32
C ARG A 413 -1.21 -11.07 16.89
N GLU A 414 -2.21 -11.08 16.03
CA GLU A 414 -2.08 -11.54 14.65
C GLU A 414 -1.36 -10.51 13.74
N VAL A 415 -1.32 -9.24 14.16
CA VAL A 415 -0.78 -8.15 13.35
C VAL A 415 0.47 -7.50 13.95
N LEU A 416 0.66 -7.59 15.28
CA LEU A 416 1.84 -7.05 15.95
C LEU A 416 2.93 -8.09 16.11
N HIS A 417 4.15 -7.73 15.68
CA HIS A 417 5.32 -8.49 16.02
C HIS A 417 5.59 -8.43 17.53
N ASN A 418 5.67 -9.60 18.16
CA ASN A 418 5.91 -9.72 19.59
C ASN A 418 4.97 -8.83 20.44
N VAL A 419 3.67 -9.12 20.38
CA VAL A 419 2.62 -8.38 21.10
C VAL A 419 2.92 -8.22 22.61
N ASP A 420 3.75 -9.09 23.18
CA ASP A 420 4.12 -9.06 24.60
C ASP A 420 5.00 -7.85 24.94
N ASP A 421 5.75 -7.27 23.97
CA ASP A 421 6.50 -6.03 24.17
C ASP A 421 5.57 -4.81 24.40
N TYR A 422 4.39 -4.85 23.82
CA TYR A 422 3.38 -3.80 23.97
C TYR A 422 2.47 -4.02 25.20
N ASN A 423 2.47 -5.23 25.72
CA ASN A 423 1.54 -5.60 26.77
C ASN A 423 2.05 -5.21 28.16
N VAL A 424 1.12 -5.06 29.10
CA VAL A 424 1.47 -4.82 30.49
C VAL A 424 2.02 -6.11 31.09
N CYS A 425 3.27 -6.10 31.46
CA CYS A 425 3.97 -7.20 32.13
C CYS A 425 4.45 -6.79 33.52
N LYS A 426 5.18 -7.67 34.17
CA LYS A 426 5.91 -7.40 35.40
C LYS A 426 7.40 -7.62 35.16
N ASN A 427 8.22 -6.70 35.64
CA ASN A 427 9.67 -6.84 35.59
C ASN A 427 10.20 -7.76 36.70
N SER A 428 11.52 -7.91 36.78
CA SER A 428 12.20 -8.73 37.82
C SER A 428 11.95 -8.29 39.25
N PHE A 429 11.47 -7.07 39.47
CA PHE A 429 11.12 -6.53 40.78
C PHE A 429 9.59 -6.61 41.07
N ASP A 430 8.82 -7.34 40.27
CA ASP A 430 7.37 -7.49 40.38
C ASP A 430 6.60 -6.17 40.12
N HIS A 431 7.25 -5.16 39.51
CA HIS A 431 6.65 -3.89 39.13
C HIS A 431 5.98 -3.99 37.76
N PHE A 432 4.84 -3.33 37.59
CA PHE A 432 4.14 -3.27 36.30
C PHE A 432 4.88 -2.37 35.32
N CYS A 433 5.12 -2.86 34.13
CA CYS A 433 5.81 -2.15 33.05
C CYS A 433 5.29 -2.57 31.67
N VAL A 434 5.78 -1.90 30.64
CA VAL A 434 5.64 -2.25 29.23
C VAL A 434 7.07 -2.32 28.64
N ASN A 435 7.39 -3.35 27.90
CA ASN A 435 8.76 -3.56 27.42
C ASN A 435 9.13 -2.74 26.17
N LEU A 436 8.21 -1.92 25.68
CA LEU A 436 8.46 -1.07 24.53
C LEU A 436 9.36 0.12 24.90
N SER A 437 10.43 0.36 24.10
CA SER A 437 11.28 1.53 24.26
C SER A 437 10.49 2.83 24.02
N LEU A 438 10.74 3.85 24.85
CA LEU A 438 10.16 5.20 24.67
C LEU A 438 10.57 5.86 23.36
N ASP A 439 11.66 5.42 22.72
CA ASP A 439 12.07 5.93 21.42
C ASP A 439 11.09 5.57 20.30
N ASN A 440 10.29 4.54 20.53
CA ASN A 440 9.21 4.08 19.64
C ASN A 440 7.84 4.66 20.04
N VAL A 441 7.80 5.67 20.91
CA VAL A 441 6.55 6.28 21.37
C VAL A 441 6.53 7.76 21.01
N SER A 442 5.52 8.17 20.27
CA SER A 442 5.25 9.56 19.91
C SER A 442 3.92 10.04 20.49
N VAL A 443 3.74 11.35 20.56
CA VAL A 443 2.55 11.98 21.12
C VAL A 443 2.13 13.20 20.30
N ILE A 444 0.81 13.38 20.16
CA ILE A 444 0.21 14.62 19.68
C ILE A 444 -0.44 15.32 20.86
N GLU A 445 0.02 16.54 21.18
CA GLU A 445 -0.50 17.36 22.27
C GLU A 445 -1.29 18.55 21.75
N TYR A 446 -2.16 19.12 22.59
CA TYR A 446 -2.82 20.38 22.28
C TYR A 446 -1.79 21.51 22.10
N GLY A 447 -1.79 22.12 20.93
CA GLY A 447 -0.89 23.23 20.58
C GLY A 447 -1.34 23.92 19.31
N SER A 448 -0.61 24.98 18.90
CA SER A 448 -0.96 25.78 17.73
C SER A 448 -0.99 25.00 16.39
N ARG A 449 -0.44 23.78 16.34
CA ARG A 449 -0.36 22.95 15.11
C ARG A 449 -0.61 21.47 15.32
N ASN A 450 -0.89 20.98 16.54
CA ASN A 450 -1.08 19.55 16.85
C ASN A 450 -0.03 18.64 16.17
N ILE A 451 1.24 18.99 16.30
CA ILE A 451 2.35 18.30 15.64
C ILE A 451 2.75 17.08 16.47
N GLU A 452 2.96 15.94 15.80
CA GLU A 452 3.54 14.76 16.40
C GLU A 452 4.97 15.00 16.87
N THR A 453 5.28 14.63 18.09
CA THR A 453 6.61 14.74 18.69
C THR A 453 6.96 13.46 19.43
N SER A 454 8.26 13.14 19.55
CA SER A 454 8.69 12.04 20.44
C SER A 454 8.18 12.30 21.87
N LEU A 455 7.69 11.24 22.54
CA LEU A 455 7.17 11.34 23.89
C LEU A 455 8.19 11.98 24.85
N ARG A 456 9.47 11.68 24.73
CA ARG A 456 10.56 12.30 25.55
C ARG A 456 10.64 13.82 25.44
N LYS A 457 10.24 14.39 24.29
CA LYS A 457 10.28 15.85 24.04
C LYS A 457 8.94 16.54 24.34
N SER A 458 7.93 15.80 24.75
CA SER A 458 6.60 16.31 24.99
C SER A 458 6.46 17.08 26.32
N GLN A 459 5.46 17.94 26.38
CA GLN A 459 5.14 18.68 27.61
C GLN A 459 4.61 17.75 28.69
N ILE A 460 3.80 16.73 28.31
CA ILE A 460 3.26 15.78 29.27
C ILE A 460 4.38 14.97 29.94
N TYR A 461 5.38 14.52 29.18
CA TYR A 461 6.53 13.83 29.75
C TYR A 461 7.29 14.71 30.74
N SER A 462 7.56 15.97 30.36
CA SER A 462 8.25 16.94 31.22
C SER A 462 7.49 17.21 32.53
N ARG A 463 6.16 17.34 32.45
CA ARG A 463 5.29 17.55 33.63
C ARG A 463 5.31 16.33 34.57
N ILE A 464 5.31 15.12 34.01
CA ILE A 464 5.35 13.88 34.80
C ILE A 464 6.70 13.71 35.50
N LYS A 465 7.80 13.99 34.79
CA LYS A 465 9.16 13.91 35.36
C LYS A 465 9.41 14.94 36.45
N ALA A 466 8.73 16.06 36.46
CA ALA A 466 8.82 17.06 37.52
C ALA A 466 8.22 16.59 38.87
N ILE A 467 7.37 15.55 38.86
CA ILE A 467 6.79 14.96 40.07
C ILE A 467 7.77 13.92 40.64
N ARG A 468 8.34 14.22 41.80
CA ARG A 468 9.26 13.35 42.53
C ARG A 468 8.52 12.31 43.39
#